data_b696ffb3218894e61bf02b81d3ab1745
#
_entry.id   b696ffb3218894e61bf02b81d3ab1745
#
_cell.length_a   1.000
_cell.length_b   1.000
_cell.length_c   1.000
_cell.angle_alpha   90.00
_cell.angle_beta   90.00
_cell.angle_gamma   90.00
#
_symmetry.space_group_name_H-M   'P 1'
#
loop_
_entity.id
_entity.type
_entity.pdbx_description
1 polymer ?
#
loop_
_entity_poly.entity_id
_entity_poly.type
_entity_poly.pdbx_seq_one_letter_code
_entity_poly.pdbx_strand_id
1 'polypeptide(L)'
;MEIKQFLIFDYTQTVFQKPNLAHNNPTPSSISTPMANQNDTITNPRTGQRMIFLQTGKETQGQLLEIESFNPKSDMREPMHIHPKQISSARVISGTLHFLVDGQEHILGPGQEITIPAGAPHCFWNEDDTEAHSVQQFSPALHIDEFFESFFAMAKDGKLSDKGMPPFLQLPLMGLKHRDDIRVVSPPWPVQLLTYYILAPISYLLGYRSSYVSKK
;
A
#
# COMPACT_ATOMS: atom_id res chain seq x y z
N MET A 1 36.38 44.48 -26.36
CA MET A 1 35.26 43.54 -26.38
C MET A 1 34.92 43.27 -24.94
N GLU A 2 33.87 43.93 -24.46
CA GLU A 2 33.55 44.15 -23.04
C GLU A 2 32.89 42.95 -22.39
N ILE A 3 33.39 42.61 -21.20
CA ILE A 3 32.81 41.63 -20.31
C ILE A 3 31.90 42.39 -19.32
N LYS A 4 30.60 42.21 -19.40
CA LYS A 4 29.65 42.75 -18.42
C LYS A 4 29.60 41.86 -17.19
N GLN A 5 30.04 42.43 -16.06
CA GLN A 5 29.80 41.95 -14.70
C GLN A 5 28.33 42.08 -14.36
N PHE A 6 27.68 40.98 -13.86
CA PHE A 6 26.39 41.04 -13.22
C PHE A 6 26.56 41.09 -11.70
N LEU A 7 25.99 42.14 -11.14
CA LEU A 7 25.95 42.46 -9.71
C LEU A 7 25.16 41.43 -8.90
N ILE A 8 25.79 40.96 -7.85
CA ILE A 8 25.17 40.17 -6.77
C ILE A 8 24.52 41.18 -5.81
N PHE A 9 23.21 41.10 -5.64
CA PHE A 9 22.48 41.82 -4.60
C PHE A 9 22.48 40.99 -3.32
N ASP A 10 23.21 41.52 -2.34
CA ASP A 10 23.26 41.02 -0.96
C ASP A 10 22.02 41.53 -0.22
N TYR A 11 21.17 40.61 0.30
CA TYR A 11 20.00 40.94 1.12
C TYR A 11 20.31 40.64 2.57
N THR A 12 20.83 41.63 3.28
CA THR A 12 21.11 41.60 4.70
C THR A 12 19.81 41.52 5.51
N GLN A 13 19.79 40.58 6.44
CA GLN A 13 18.77 40.22 7.39
C GLN A 13 18.37 41.41 8.29
N THR A 14 17.07 41.65 8.37
CA THR A 14 16.50 42.40 9.50
C THR A 14 15.76 41.41 10.40
N VAL A 15 16.36 41.14 11.56
CA VAL A 15 15.81 40.28 12.62
C VAL A 15 14.72 41.07 13.37
N PHE A 16 13.45 40.68 13.17
CA PHE A 16 12.38 41.08 14.07
C PHE A 16 12.13 39.96 15.10
N GLN A 17 12.57 40.19 16.34
CA GLN A 17 12.19 39.37 17.49
C GLN A 17 10.72 39.63 17.83
N LYS A 18 9.87 38.59 17.73
CA LYS A 18 8.53 38.59 18.33
C LYS A 18 8.56 38.01 19.74
N PRO A 19 7.77 38.57 20.69
CA PRO A 19 7.78 38.10 22.06
C PRO A 19 7.11 36.72 22.19
N ASN A 20 7.72 35.88 23.02
CA ASN A 20 7.26 34.57 23.43
C ASN A 20 5.94 34.70 24.26
N LEU A 21 4.81 34.35 23.70
CA LEU A 21 3.59 34.01 24.43
C LEU A 21 3.44 32.47 24.40
N ALA A 22 3.86 31.86 25.48
CA ALA A 22 3.62 30.45 25.72
C ALA A 22 2.13 30.22 25.95
N HIS A 23 1.40 29.82 24.91
CA HIS A 23 0.08 29.21 25.04
C HIS A 23 0.28 27.70 25.00
N ASN A 24 0.25 27.07 26.17
CA ASN A 24 0.10 25.63 26.34
C ASN A 24 -1.31 25.21 25.93
N ASN A 25 -1.57 25.09 24.64
CA ASN A 25 -2.68 24.30 24.16
C ASN A 25 -2.16 22.88 23.93
N PRO A 26 -2.79 21.84 24.52
CA PRO A 26 -2.45 20.47 24.19
C PRO A 26 -2.79 20.29 22.70
N THR A 27 -1.77 20.11 21.89
CA THR A 27 -1.90 19.64 20.50
C THR A 27 -2.74 18.36 20.52
N PRO A 28 -3.81 18.26 19.72
CA PRO A 28 -4.49 16.98 19.56
C PRO A 28 -3.43 15.98 19.11
N SER A 29 -3.33 14.86 19.83
CA SER A 29 -2.45 13.77 19.49
C SER A 29 -2.68 13.42 18.02
N SER A 30 -1.71 13.71 17.19
CA SER A 30 -1.68 13.21 15.83
C SER A 30 -1.76 11.69 15.95
N ILE A 31 -2.89 11.11 15.56
CA ILE A 31 -2.96 9.68 15.32
C ILE A 31 -1.98 9.46 14.17
N SER A 32 -0.74 9.11 14.49
CA SER A 32 0.25 8.73 13.51
C SER A 32 -0.34 7.53 12.77
N THR A 33 -0.60 7.69 11.49
CA THR A 33 -0.88 6.56 10.62
C THR A 33 0.30 5.60 10.80
N PRO A 34 0.09 4.33 11.15
CA PRO A 34 1.19 3.39 11.23
C PRO A 34 1.82 3.38 9.83
N MET A 35 3.09 3.66 9.77
CA MET A 35 3.92 3.49 8.59
C MET A 35 4.85 2.33 8.90
N ALA A 36 4.83 1.31 8.06
CA ALA A 36 5.73 0.19 8.17
C ALA A 36 7.17 0.66 8.28
N ASN A 37 7.95 0.00 9.12
CA ASN A 37 9.39 0.18 9.19
C ASN A 37 10.07 -1.05 8.62
N GLN A 38 11.32 -0.89 8.23
CA GLN A 38 12.16 -2.02 7.84
C GLN A 38 12.13 -3.12 8.91
N ASN A 39 11.98 -4.37 8.51
CA ASN A 39 11.84 -5.58 9.30
C ASN A 39 10.51 -5.73 10.07
N ASP A 40 9.57 -4.82 9.95
CA ASP A 40 8.23 -5.05 10.45
C ASP A 40 7.59 -6.24 9.72
N THR A 41 6.82 -7.04 10.48
CA THR A 41 6.15 -8.23 9.95
C THR A 41 4.64 -8.09 10.13
N ILE A 42 3.91 -8.33 9.07
CA ILE A 42 2.45 -8.42 9.09
C ILE A 42 2.00 -9.83 8.72
N THR A 43 0.91 -10.29 9.33
CA THR A 43 0.37 -11.64 9.10
C THR A 43 -1.13 -11.59 8.93
N ASN A 44 -1.64 -12.29 7.93
CA ASN A 44 -3.05 -12.56 7.74
C ASN A 44 -3.38 -13.93 8.35
N PRO A 45 -4.00 -14.01 9.52
CA PRO A 45 -4.25 -15.28 10.21
C PRO A 45 -5.25 -16.18 9.47
N ARG A 46 -6.01 -15.63 8.52
CA ARG A 46 -7.00 -16.36 7.75
C ARG A 46 -6.39 -17.19 6.63
N THR A 47 -5.40 -16.63 5.94
CA THR A 47 -4.69 -17.30 4.83
C THR A 47 -3.35 -17.87 5.26
N GLY A 48 -2.84 -17.46 6.43
CA GLY A 48 -1.50 -17.76 6.87
C GLY A 48 -0.41 -16.91 6.18
N GLN A 49 -0.78 -16.06 5.22
CA GLN A 49 0.15 -15.19 4.52
C GLN A 49 0.90 -14.30 5.51
N ARG A 50 2.21 -14.18 5.31
CA ARG A 50 3.11 -13.33 6.09
C ARG A 50 3.94 -12.48 5.16
N MET A 51 4.10 -11.20 5.48
CA MET A 51 4.97 -10.26 4.78
C MET A 51 5.96 -9.63 5.74
N ILE A 52 7.21 -9.46 5.30
CA ILE A 52 8.28 -8.77 6.01
C ILE A 52 8.72 -7.61 5.13
N PHE A 53 8.70 -6.39 5.65
CA PHE A 53 9.13 -5.19 4.91
C PHE A 53 10.66 -5.15 4.89
N LEU A 54 11.28 -5.41 3.73
CA LEU A 54 12.74 -5.36 3.56
C LEU A 54 13.23 -3.93 3.36
N GLN A 55 12.49 -3.14 2.56
CA GLN A 55 12.68 -1.70 2.37
C GLN A 55 11.32 -1.05 2.22
N THR A 56 11.10 0.10 2.84
CA THR A 56 9.85 0.85 2.70
C THR A 56 10.04 2.13 1.90
N GLY A 57 8.94 2.76 1.51
CA GLY A 57 8.97 4.06 0.84
C GLY A 57 9.70 5.13 1.66
N LYS A 58 9.74 4.97 2.99
CA LYS A 58 10.46 5.89 3.88
C LYS A 58 11.97 5.82 3.69
N GLU A 59 12.56 4.61 3.69
CA GLU A 59 14.00 4.43 3.49
C GLU A 59 14.44 4.75 2.07
N THR A 60 13.57 4.47 1.08
CA THR A 60 13.88 4.65 -0.35
C THR A 60 13.46 6.01 -0.91
N GLN A 61 12.98 6.93 -0.06
CA GLN A 61 12.46 8.24 -0.48
C GLN A 61 11.31 8.12 -1.51
N GLY A 62 10.45 7.11 -1.33
CA GLY A 62 9.29 6.85 -2.18
C GLY A 62 9.59 6.09 -3.48
N GLN A 63 10.84 5.66 -3.70
CA GLN A 63 11.22 5.02 -4.96
C GLN A 63 10.82 3.54 -5.02
N LEU A 64 10.91 2.83 -3.90
CA LEU A 64 10.74 1.39 -3.84
C LEU A 64 10.13 0.96 -2.51
N LEU A 65 9.13 0.07 -2.57
CA LEU A 65 8.79 -0.85 -1.52
C LEU A 65 9.29 -2.23 -1.91
N GLU A 66 10.04 -2.90 -1.02
CA GLU A 66 10.44 -4.30 -1.18
C GLU A 66 9.95 -5.10 0.03
N ILE A 67 9.28 -6.20 -0.25
CA ILE A 67 8.74 -7.11 0.77
C ILE A 67 9.15 -8.55 0.49
N GLU A 68 9.40 -9.28 1.55
CA GLU A 68 9.50 -10.74 1.53
C GLU A 68 8.13 -11.31 1.88
N SER A 69 7.60 -12.19 1.04
CA SER A 69 6.24 -12.72 1.16
C SER A 69 6.26 -14.25 1.24
N PHE A 70 5.55 -14.77 2.24
CA PHE A 70 5.35 -16.19 2.49
C PHE A 70 3.87 -16.51 2.30
N ASN A 71 3.58 -17.36 1.34
CA ASN A 71 2.23 -17.66 0.89
C ASN A 71 1.98 -19.16 1.03
N PRO A 72 1.38 -19.63 2.13
CA PRO A 72 0.92 -21.01 2.22
C PRO A 72 -0.25 -21.24 1.26
N LYS A 73 -0.54 -22.51 0.98
CA LYS A 73 -1.73 -22.88 0.22
C LYS A 73 -2.98 -22.23 0.81
N SER A 74 -3.79 -21.63 -0.05
CA SER A 74 -5.04 -21.01 0.36
C SER A 74 -6.12 -21.19 -0.70
N ASP A 75 -7.33 -21.50 -0.25
CA ASP A 75 -8.53 -21.51 -1.10
C ASP A 75 -8.98 -20.09 -1.47
N MET A 76 -8.41 -19.09 -0.80
CA MET A 76 -8.71 -17.67 -1.06
C MET A 76 -7.72 -17.12 -2.05
N ARG A 77 -8.26 -16.68 -3.19
CA ARG A 77 -7.52 -15.86 -4.15
C ARG A 77 -7.84 -14.40 -3.92
N GLU A 78 -6.84 -13.56 -4.02
CA GLU A 78 -7.07 -12.11 -4.03
C GLU A 78 -7.92 -11.70 -5.25
N PRO A 79 -8.74 -10.66 -5.13
CA PRO A 79 -9.47 -10.14 -6.28
C PRO A 79 -8.53 -9.70 -7.39
N MET A 80 -8.96 -9.87 -8.66
CA MET A 80 -8.25 -9.28 -9.80
C MET A 80 -8.14 -7.76 -9.59
N HIS A 81 -6.92 -7.24 -9.62
CA HIS A 81 -6.62 -5.84 -9.32
C HIS A 81 -5.56 -5.28 -10.27
N ILE A 82 -5.34 -3.98 -10.18
CA ILE A 82 -4.29 -3.26 -10.89
C ILE A 82 -3.53 -2.38 -9.91
N HIS A 83 -2.25 -2.11 -10.21
CA HIS A 83 -1.49 -1.02 -9.63
C HIS A 83 -1.39 0.12 -10.65
N PRO A 84 -2.26 1.18 -10.57
CA PRO A 84 -2.38 2.14 -11.66
C PRO A 84 -1.11 2.92 -11.98
N LYS A 85 -0.25 3.14 -10.97
CA LYS A 85 0.95 3.97 -11.10
C LYS A 85 2.24 3.25 -10.66
N GLN A 86 2.18 1.95 -10.38
CA GLN A 86 3.32 1.18 -9.91
C GLN A 86 3.62 0.05 -10.89
N ILE A 87 4.89 -0.14 -11.18
CA ILE A 87 5.39 -1.40 -11.72
C ILE A 87 5.62 -2.30 -10.51
N SER A 88 5.11 -3.52 -10.55
CA SER A 88 5.40 -4.53 -9.53
C SER A 88 6.17 -5.69 -10.11
N SER A 89 6.98 -6.35 -9.29
CA SER A 89 7.65 -7.59 -9.67
C SER A 89 7.61 -8.60 -8.53
N ALA A 90 7.74 -9.87 -8.87
CA ALA A 90 7.84 -10.95 -7.90
C ALA A 90 8.91 -11.94 -8.37
N ARG A 91 9.87 -12.26 -7.50
CA ARG A 91 10.87 -13.29 -7.70
C ARG A 91 10.67 -14.41 -6.69
N VAL A 92 10.43 -15.62 -7.15
CA VAL A 92 10.21 -16.79 -6.31
C VAL A 92 11.56 -17.29 -5.78
N ILE A 93 11.65 -17.50 -4.48
CA ILE A 93 12.81 -18.05 -3.77
C ILE A 93 12.65 -19.57 -3.58
N SER A 94 11.45 -19.99 -3.13
CA SER A 94 11.10 -21.42 -2.98
C SER A 94 9.60 -21.62 -3.14
N GLY A 95 9.18 -22.85 -3.39
CA GLY A 95 7.78 -23.18 -3.70
C GLY A 95 7.38 -22.73 -5.11
N THR A 96 6.07 -22.62 -5.34
CA THR A 96 5.49 -22.24 -6.64
C THR A 96 4.46 -21.14 -6.43
N LEU A 97 4.47 -20.14 -7.31
CA LEU A 97 3.42 -19.11 -7.37
C LEU A 97 2.79 -19.08 -8.75
N HIS A 98 1.47 -19.03 -8.77
CA HIS A 98 0.68 -18.83 -9.97
C HIS A 98 0.31 -17.36 -10.07
N PHE A 99 0.44 -16.78 -11.26
CA PHE A 99 0.03 -15.41 -11.58
C PHE A 99 -0.91 -15.45 -12.77
N LEU A 100 -1.99 -14.70 -12.69
CA LEU A 100 -2.84 -14.37 -13.84
C LEU A 100 -2.60 -12.90 -14.17
N VAL A 101 -1.97 -12.59 -15.30
CA VAL A 101 -1.65 -11.23 -15.75
C VAL A 101 -2.21 -11.01 -17.14
N ASP A 102 -3.03 -9.98 -17.33
CA ASP A 102 -3.71 -9.69 -18.61
C ASP A 102 -4.40 -10.93 -19.24
N GLY A 103 -4.98 -11.80 -18.37
CA GLY A 103 -5.65 -13.03 -18.79
C GLY A 103 -4.71 -14.18 -19.17
N GLN A 104 -3.41 -14.02 -19.02
CA GLN A 104 -2.42 -15.08 -19.23
C GLN A 104 -1.93 -15.64 -17.90
N GLU A 105 -1.91 -16.95 -17.78
CA GLU A 105 -1.40 -17.64 -16.59
C GLU A 105 0.10 -17.86 -16.71
N HIS A 106 0.82 -17.58 -15.61
CA HIS A 106 2.25 -17.81 -15.44
C HIS A 106 2.46 -18.61 -14.16
N ILE A 107 3.24 -19.68 -14.24
CA ILE A 107 3.60 -20.50 -13.09
C ILE A 107 5.11 -20.31 -12.87
N LEU A 108 5.45 -19.79 -11.69
CA LEU A 108 6.83 -19.47 -11.34
C LEU A 108 7.35 -20.39 -10.23
N GLY A 109 8.46 -21.05 -10.50
CA GLY A 109 9.25 -21.79 -9.53
C GLY A 109 10.48 -21.02 -9.05
N PRO A 110 11.32 -21.66 -8.21
CA PRO A 110 12.51 -21.03 -7.62
C PRO A 110 13.45 -20.41 -8.67
N GLY A 111 13.86 -19.16 -8.40
CA GLY A 111 14.74 -18.36 -9.26
C GLY A 111 14.04 -17.66 -10.42
N GLN A 112 12.76 -17.94 -10.68
CA GLN A 112 11.99 -17.27 -11.73
C GLN A 112 11.38 -15.98 -11.21
N GLU A 113 11.17 -15.04 -12.15
CA GLU A 113 10.68 -13.69 -11.85
C GLU A 113 9.63 -13.27 -12.89
N ILE A 114 8.68 -12.45 -12.46
CA ILE A 114 7.72 -11.76 -13.31
C ILE A 114 7.72 -10.27 -13.00
N THR A 115 7.61 -9.45 -14.05
CA THR A 115 7.37 -8.00 -13.93
C THR A 115 5.99 -7.68 -14.48
N ILE A 116 5.20 -6.99 -13.70
CA ILE A 116 3.83 -6.61 -14.01
C ILE A 116 3.80 -5.10 -14.27
N PRO A 117 3.48 -4.66 -15.50
CA PRO A 117 3.40 -3.25 -15.83
C PRO A 117 2.33 -2.52 -15.05
N ALA A 118 2.50 -1.22 -14.87
CA ALA A 118 1.48 -0.36 -14.28
C ALA A 118 0.15 -0.47 -15.06
N GLY A 119 -0.95 -0.67 -14.31
CA GLY A 119 -2.29 -0.80 -14.88
C GLY A 119 -2.65 -2.18 -15.45
N ALA A 120 -1.72 -3.14 -15.52
CA ALA A 120 -2.04 -4.50 -15.97
C ALA A 120 -2.91 -5.23 -14.92
N PRO A 121 -4.08 -5.77 -15.31
CA PRO A 121 -4.91 -6.60 -14.43
C PRO A 121 -4.20 -7.87 -14.03
N HIS A 122 -4.14 -8.14 -12.71
CA HIS A 122 -3.48 -9.35 -12.21
C HIS A 122 -4.01 -9.80 -10.86
N CYS A 123 -3.71 -11.05 -10.53
CA CYS A 123 -3.77 -11.64 -9.20
C CYS A 123 -2.77 -12.78 -9.11
N PHE A 124 -2.44 -13.24 -7.90
CA PHE A 124 -1.60 -14.40 -7.69
C PHE A 124 -2.15 -15.32 -6.60
N TRP A 125 -1.67 -16.56 -6.57
CA TRP A 125 -2.06 -17.55 -5.55
C TRP A 125 -1.01 -18.66 -5.43
N ASN A 126 -1.07 -19.40 -4.34
CA ASN A 126 -0.40 -20.67 -4.16
C ASN A 126 -1.46 -21.77 -4.02
N GLU A 127 -1.43 -22.77 -4.87
CA GLU A 127 -2.31 -23.95 -4.81
C GLU A 127 -1.58 -25.23 -4.38
N ASP A 128 -0.24 -25.15 -4.24
CA ASP A 128 0.59 -26.26 -3.80
C ASP A 128 0.59 -26.39 -2.27
N ASP A 129 0.82 -27.59 -1.75
CA ASP A 129 0.91 -27.83 -0.31
C ASP A 129 2.18 -27.23 0.31
N THR A 130 3.18 -26.92 -0.50
CA THR A 130 4.41 -26.24 -0.07
C THR A 130 4.20 -24.73 0.00
N GLU A 131 4.57 -24.09 1.12
CA GLU A 131 4.56 -22.63 1.23
C GLU A 131 5.46 -22.00 0.17
N ALA A 132 4.94 -21.07 -0.60
CA ALA A 132 5.72 -20.31 -1.56
C ALA A 132 6.35 -19.09 -0.86
N HIS A 133 7.65 -18.90 -1.11
CA HIS A 133 8.44 -17.80 -0.61
C HIS A 133 8.91 -16.94 -1.80
N SER A 134 8.67 -15.64 -1.75
CA SER A 134 9.04 -14.71 -2.80
C SER A 134 9.50 -13.35 -2.25
N VAL A 135 10.26 -12.63 -3.06
CA VAL A 135 10.52 -11.19 -2.87
C VAL A 135 9.70 -10.43 -3.90
N GLN A 136 8.93 -9.47 -3.43
CA GLN A 136 8.06 -8.62 -4.24
C GLN A 136 8.51 -7.17 -4.14
N GLN A 137 8.42 -6.45 -5.25
CA GLN A 137 8.81 -5.04 -5.34
C GLN A 137 7.70 -4.21 -5.97
N PHE A 138 7.55 -2.96 -5.51
CA PHE A 138 6.61 -1.97 -6.04
C PHE A 138 7.35 -0.65 -6.25
N SER A 139 7.38 -0.15 -7.49
CA SER A 139 8.07 1.08 -7.86
C SER A 139 7.18 1.99 -8.71
N PRO A 140 6.99 3.26 -8.31
CA PRO A 140 7.35 3.87 -7.02
C PRO A 140 6.58 3.23 -5.85
N ALA A 141 7.09 3.35 -4.62
CA ALA A 141 6.46 2.77 -3.43
C ALA A 141 5.05 3.31 -3.18
N LEU A 142 4.82 4.60 -3.44
CA LEU A 142 3.59 5.32 -3.09
C LEU A 142 3.20 5.05 -1.61
N HIS A 143 1.97 4.57 -1.37
CA HIS A 143 1.42 4.24 -0.05
C HIS A 143 0.90 2.79 0.03
N ILE A 144 1.43 1.89 -0.79
CA ILE A 144 0.97 0.50 -0.83
C ILE A 144 1.31 -0.27 0.46
N ASP A 145 2.38 0.10 1.17
CA ASP A 145 2.72 -0.39 2.51
C ASP A 145 1.59 -0.13 3.51
N GLU A 146 1.05 1.10 3.56
CA GLU A 146 -0.09 1.44 4.43
C GLU A 146 -1.35 0.65 4.07
N PHE A 147 -1.55 0.34 2.78
CA PHE A 147 -2.64 -0.52 2.35
C PHE A 147 -2.48 -1.92 2.93
N PHE A 148 -1.30 -2.53 2.80
CA PHE A 148 -1.03 -3.86 3.34
C PHE A 148 -1.20 -3.90 4.86
N GLU A 149 -0.65 -2.94 5.59
CA GLU A 149 -0.84 -2.84 7.04
C GLU A 149 -2.31 -2.78 7.43
N SER A 150 -3.09 -1.89 6.80
CA SER A 150 -4.53 -1.74 7.06
C SER A 150 -5.30 -3.02 6.75
N PHE A 151 -5.01 -3.67 5.63
CA PHE A 151 -5.68 -4.89 5.19
C PHE A 151 -5.38 -6.05 6.14
N PHE A 152 -4.12 -6.26 6.50
CA PHE A 152 -3.70 -7.32 7.42
C PHE A 152 -4.18 -7.07 8.85
N ALA A 153 -4.24 -5.81 9.29
CA ALA A 153 -4.85 -5.46 10.57
C ALA A 153 -6.34 -5.81 10.62
N MET A 154 -7.09 -5.56 9.53
CA MET A 154 -8.49 -5.99 9.42
C MET A 154 -8.62 -7.51 9.42
N ALA A 155 -7.73 -8.22 8.74
CA ALA A 155 -7.69 -9.67 8.76
C ALA A 155 -7.46 -10.21 10.17
N LYS A 156 -6.49 -9.65 10.88
CA LYS A 156 -6.16 -10.01 12.28
C LYS A 156 -7.34 -9.81 13.23
N ASP A 157 -8.10 -8.74 13.05
CA ASP A 157 -9.26 -8.42 13.90
C ASP A 157 -10.56 -9.10 13.42
N GLY A 158 -10.48 -10.03 12.45
CA GLY A 158 -11.63 -10.76 11.92
C GLY A 158 -12.67 -9.87 11.24
N LYS A 159 -12.23 -8.73 10.65
CA LYS A 159 -13.11 -7.76 9.98
C LYS A 159 -13.36 -8.08 8.51
N LEU A 160 -12.55 -8.95 7.92
CA LEU A 160 -12.76 -9.34 6.53
C LEU A 160 -13.95 -10.30 6.41
N SER A 161 -14.70 -10.16 5.32
CA SER A 161 -15.80 -11.09 4.97
C SER A 161 -15.26 -12.49 4.63
N ASP A 162 -16.15 -13.46 4.44
CA ASP A 162 -15.78 -14.82 4.01
C ASP A 162 -15.04 -14.85 2.67
N LYS A 163 -15.21 -13.85 1.86
CA LYS A 163 -14.50 -13.67 0.58
C LYS A 163 -13.22 -12.84 0.70
N GLY A 164 -12.74 -12.56 1.93
CA GLY A 164 -11.54 -11.77 2.17
C GLY A 164 -11.69 -10.26 1.92
N MET A 165 -12.93 -9.76 1.74
CA MET A 165 -13.16 -8.35 1.45
C MET A 165 -13.32 -7.51 2.71
N PRO A 166 -12.78 -6.28 2.76
CA PRO A 166 -13.05 -5.32 3.81
C PRO A 166 -14.54 -5.01 3.97
N PRO A 167 -14.99 -4.50 5.14
CA PRO A 167 -16.37 -4.04 5.33
C PRO A 167 -16.76 -3.03 4.24
N PHE A 168 -18.00 -3.14 3.76
CA PHE A 168 -18.49 -2.29 2.65
C PHE A 168 -18.29 -0.79 2.91
N LEU A 169 -18.49 -0.32 4.15
CA LEU A 169 -18.28 1.10 4.53
C LEU A 169 -16.80 1.46 4.78
N GLN A 170 -15.90 0.49 4.82
CA GLN A 170 -14.46 0.73 4.85
C GLN A 170 -13.91 1.06 3.45
N LEU A 171 -14.47 0.40 2.43
CA LEU A 171 -13.99 0.48 1.04
C LEU A 171 -13.94 1.92 0.47
N PRO A 172 -14.95 2.80 0.68
CA PRO A 172 -14.92 4.14 0.11
C PRO A 172 -13.72 4.98 0.54
N LEU A 173 -13.42 4.99 1.82
CA LEU A 173 -12.32 5.80 2.37
C LEU A 173 -10.96 5.20 2.01
N MET A 174 -10.82 3.87 2.11
CA MET A 174 -9.62 3.15 1.76
C MET A 174 -9.34 3.22 0.25
N GLY A 175 -10.38 3.00 -0.57
CA GLY A 175 -10.26 3.04 -2.02
C GLY A 175 -9.97 4.44 -2.58
N LEU A 176 -10.46 5.51 -1.94
CA LEU A 176 -10.08 6.88 -2.32
C LEU A 176 -8.65 7.22 -1.94
N LYS A 177 -8.19 6.78 -0.76
CA LYS A 177 -6.82 6.99 -0.29
C LYS A 177 -5.82 6.28 -1.19
N HIS A 178 -6.05 5.00 -1.47
CA HIS A 178 -5.14 4.13 -2.20
C HIS A 178 -5.46 4.01 -3.71
N ARG A 179 -6.21 4.97 -4.25
CA ARG A 179 -6.66 4.94 -5.66
C ARG A 179 -5.55 4.89 -6.70
N ASP A 180 -4.36 5.34 -6.32
CA ASP A 180 -3.17 5.35 -7.17
C ASP A 180 -2.26 4.15 -6.90
N ASP A 181 -2.43 3.50 -5.74
CA ASP A 181 -1.69 2.31 -5.32
C ASP A 181 -2.32 1.02 -5.86
N ILE A 182 -3.61 0.83 -5.59
CA ILE A 182 -4.31 -0.42 -5.93
C ILE A 182 -5.80 -0.17 -6.21
N ARG A 183 -6.35 -0.87 -7.21
CA ARG A 183 -7.78 -0.88 -7.53
C ARG A 183 -8.21 -2.27 -7.97
N VAL A 184 -9.34 -2.74 -7.48
CA VAL A 184 -9.97 -3.93 -8.07
C VAL A 184 -10.47 -3.63 -9.47
N VAL A 185 -10.45 -4.63 -10.36
CA VAL A 185 -10.88 -4.46 -11.76
C VAL A 185 -12.39 -4.31 -11.88
N SER A 186 -13.14 -4.95 -11.01
CA SER A 186 -14.62 -4.95 -11.03
C SER A 186 -15.19 -4.47 -9.70
N PRO A 187 -16.21 -3.62 -9.74
CA PRO A 187 -16.85 -2.96 -10.89
C PRO A 187 -15.91 -1.95 -11.59
N PRO A 188 -16.24 -1.43 -12.79
CA PRO A 188 -15.41 -0.45 -13.51
C PRO A 188 -15.11 0.79 -12.67
N TRP A 189 -13.92 1.36 -12.84
CA TRP A 189 -13.43 2.46 -12.01
C TRP A 189 -14.38 3.65 -11.87
N PRO A 190 -15.07 4.16 -12.93
CA PRO A 190 -16.01 5.26 -12.76
C PRO A 190 -17.16 4.93 -11.80
N VAL A 191 -17.62 3.67 -11.78
CA VAL A 191 -18.68 3.21 -10.89
C VAL A 191 -18.15 3.15 -9.43
N GLN A 192 -16.94 2.60 -9.24
CA GLN A 192 -16.29 2.61 -7.93
C GLN A 192 -16.13 4.03 -7.40
N LEU A 193 -15.61 4.93 -8.25
CA LEU A 193 -15.32 6.31 -7.87
C LEU A 193 -16.59 7.06 -7.45
N LEU A 194 -17.67 6.94 -8.24
CA LEU A 194 -18.98 7.54 -7.92
C LEU A 194 -19.49 7.00 -6.57
N THR A 195 -19.45 5.69 -6.38
CA THR A 195 -19.88 5.04 -5.14
C THR A 195 -19.05 5.51 -3.95
N TYR A 196 -17.74 5.63 -4.12
CA TYR A 196 -16.83 6.08 -3.06
C TYR A 196 -17.09 7.52 -2.66
N TYR A 197 -17.29 8.45 -3.61
CA TYR A 197 -17.61 9.85 -3.29
C TYR A 197 -18.95 10.00 -2.57
N ILE A 198 -19.95 9.21 -2.91
CA ILE A 198 -21.25 9.23 -2.24
C ILE A 198 -21.15 8.66 -0.81
N LEU A 199 -20.44 7.55 -0.64
CA LEU A 199 -20.41 6.83 0.63
C LEU A 199 -19.31 7.28 1.60
N ALA A 200 -18.22 7.90 1.12
CA ALA A 200 -17.12 8.30 1.99
C ALA A 200 -17.54 9.27 3.13
N PRO A 201 -18.39 10.29 2.91
CA PRO A 201 -18.87 11.13 4.00
C PRO A 201 -19.66 10.34 5.04
N ILE A 202 -20.51 9.41 4.60
CA ILE A 202 -21.32 8.54 5.49
C ILE A 202 -20.40 7.63 6.27
N SER A 203 -19.45 6.98 5.61
CA SER A 203 -18.45 6.12 6.25
C SER A 203 -17.66 6.87 7.32
N TYR A 204 -17.21 8.09 6.99
CA TYR A 204 -16.47 8.94 7.93
C TYR A 204 -17.29 9.30 9.17
N LEU A 205 -18.58 9.67 9.01
CA LEU A 205 -19.49 9.99 10.11
C LEU A 205 -19.77 8.77 10.99
N LEU A 206 -19.79 7.58 10.41
CA LEU A 206 -19.96 6.30 11.14
C LEU A 206 -18.67 5.80 11.80
N GLY A 207 -17.58 6.58 11.74
CA GLY A 207 -16.35 6.28 12.47
C GLY A 207 -15.31 5.47 11.65
N TYR A 208 -15.57 5.15 10.39
CA TYR A 208 -14.56 4.54 9.51
C TYR A 208 -13.46 5.55 9.17
N ARG A 209 -12.27 5.05 8.87
CA ARG A 209 -11.11 5.86 8.49
C ARG A 209 -10.45 5.25 7.26
N SER A 210 -9.65 6.05 6.54
CA SER A 210 -8.93 5.59 5.33
C SER A 210 -7.85 4.54 5.61
N SER A 211 -7.33 4.50 6.83
CA SER A 211 -6.43 3.47 7.33
C SER A 211 -7.08 2.76 8.52
N TYR A 212 -6.85 1.47 8.63
CA TYR A 212 -7.32 0.66 9.75
C TYR A 212 -6.13 0.29 10.64
N VAL A 213 -6.30 0.48 11.93
CA VAL A 213 -5.33 0.07 12.96
C VAL A 213 -6.01 -0.91 13.88
N SER A 214 -5.38 -2.06 14.13
CA SER A 214 -5.90 -3.07 15.07
C SER A 214 -6.03 -2.48 16.46
N LYS A 215 -7.18 -2.69 17.08
CA LYS A 215 -7.38 -2.35 18.48
C LYS A 215 -6.73 -3.45 19.32
N LYS A 216 -5.69 -3.07 20.06
CA LYS A 216 -5.07 -3.96 21.08
C LYS A 216 -6.07 -4.26 22.18
#